data_9a732cf3ab12d136ff093a3ad152c9d1
#
_entry.id   9a732cf3ab12d136ff093a3ad152c9d1
#
_cell.length_a   1.000
_cell.length_b   1.000
_cell.length_c   1.000
_cell.angle_alpha   90.00
_cell.angle_beta   90.00
_cell.angle_gamma   90.00
#
_symmetry.space_group_name_H-M   'P 1'
#
loop_
_entity.id
_entity.type
_entity.pdbx_description
1 polymer ?
#
loop_
_entity_poly.entity_id
_entity_poly.type
_entity_poly.pdbx_seq_one_letter_code
_entity_poly.pdbx_strand_id
1 'polypeptide(L)'
;MKKSIITSMLMLCAMSGWAQGTKTPVNDSICVFDGTVTNVPDGTVVYLSLPVPEHNGRYRSDTITTVKGGKFHFEKAIPAGDDCSVAVSRTGSGLGIKLNPGMRTVISGNGMNAEEWIAENDHPDQKEANIYKKYKKEKLADYLALEVQMNAATAKMYEAQFFAKDEKAAKAASDEAQNIAKQLRSLKFKYFNVMSEFLKNRNFSLSYEEELARITETAYYSDDEEKMNICRELFAKVPKDYMSQHIYFVKKYLYPPFKPLKAGDQVKDFTLNDHDGKPHSIMEYAGKGRYLLLETARKACTGEILDRPKEYLKEIHKKYADKFDIVTIAVCQKAIFDDKAFPREEWVELSLNETSPFEEIQGTYFPKEERFIFISPEGKILAKCGPDKLNEEIKKYFPFVE
;
A
#
# COMPACT_ATOMS: atom_id res chain seq x y z
N MET A 1 -2.50 -18.75 3.14
CA MET A 1 -2.69 -17.68 4.14
C MET A 1 -1.50 -16.71 4.34
N LYS A 2 -0.57 -16.50 3.37
CA LYS A 2 0.71 -15.83 3.67
C LYS A 2 1.16 -14.74 2.68
N LYS A 3 0.35 -14.32 1.70
CA LYS A 3 0.79 -13.36 0.68
C LYS A 3 0.05 -12.01 0.65
N SER A 4 -1.03 -11.85 1.42
CA SER A 4 -1.90 -10.66 1.33
C SER A 4 -1.33 -9.37 1.96
N ILE A 5 -0.39 -9.48 2.89
CA ILE A 5 0.14 -8.33 3.65
C ILE A 5 1.21 -7.57 2.85
N ILE A 6 1.89 -8.24 1.92
CA ILE A 6 3.01 -7.64 1.16
C ILE A 6 2.50 -6.68 0.08
N THR A 7 1.28 -6.89 -0.42
CA THR A 7 0.74 -6.10 -1.54
C THR A 7 0.32 -4.68 -1.12
N SER A 8 -0.12 -4.48 0.11
CA SER A 8 -0.53 -3.14 0.60
C SER A 8 0.68 -2.23 0.83
N MET A 9 1.83 -2.78 1.22
CA MET A 9 3.04 -1.99 1.48
C MET A 9 3.82 -1.65 0.20
N LEU A 10 3.69 -2.46 -0.86
CA LEU A 10 4.33 -2.22 -2.16
C LEU A 10 3.69 -1.07 -2.96
N MET A 11 2.44 -0.68 -2.68
CA MET A 11 1.81 0.47 -3.34
C MET A 11 2.30 1.83 -2.81
N LEU A 12 2.80 1.91 -1.58
CA LEU A 12 3.27 3.18 -1.01
C LEU A 12 4.64 3.64 -1.54
N CYS A 13 5.47 2.74 -2.08
CA CYS A 13 6.79 3.11 -2.60
C CYS A 13 6.85 3.41 -4.10
N ALA A 14 5.76 3.20 -4.86
CA ALA A 14 5.83 3.22 -6.32
C ALA A 14 5.16 4.44 -6.98
N MET A 15 4.67 5.40 -6.25
CA MET A 15 3.77 6.39 -6.84
C MET A 15 4.04 7.83 -6.40
N SER A 16 5.18 8.38 -6.74
CA SER A 16 5.41 9.82 -6.77
C SER A 16 5.64 10.26 -8.21
N GLY A 17 4.71 10.98 -8.78
CA GLY A 17 4.97 11.68 -10.03
C GLY A 17 3.86 11.70 -11.06
N TRP A 18 2.88 12.58 -10.88
CA TRP A 18 2.14 13.16 -12.02
C TRP A 18 1.99 14.67 -11.78
N ALA A 19 3.01 15.39 -12.19
CA ALA A 19 2.84 16.77 -12.59
C ALA A 19 3.21 16.84 -14.07
N GLN A 20 2.27 17.12 -14.96
CA GLN A 20 2.59 17.61 -16.29
C GLN A 20 3.23 18.99 -16.14
N GLY A 21 4.54 19.01 -15.95
CA GLY A 21 5.34 20.22 -15.96
C GLY A 21 5.75 20.55 -17.41
N THR A 22 5.42 21.73 -17.86
CA THR A 22 6.13 22.41 -18.95
C THR A 22 7.64 22.22 -18.75
N LYS A 23 8.35 21.78 -19.77
CA LYS A 23 9.82 21.63 -19.74
C LYS A 23 10.46 22.98 -19.38
N THR A 24 10.73 23.17 -18.07
CA THR A 24 11.63 24.23 -17.63
C THR A 24 13.04 23.87 -18.10
N PRO A 25 13.86 24.81 -18.54
CA PRO A 25 15.24 24.52 -18.91
C PRO A 25 15.94 23.87 -17.72
N VAL A 26 16.52 22.69 -17.94
CA VAL A 26 17.28 21.93 -16.94
C VAL A 26 18.46 22.80 -16.52
N ASN A 27 18.47 23.24 -15.29
CA ASN A 27 19.64 23.88 -14.72
C ASN A 27 20.57 22.74 -14.25
N ASP A 28 21.63 22.48 -15.01
CA ASP A 28 22.62 21.40 -14.77
C ASP A 28 23.57 21.72 -13.59
N SER A 29 23.10 22.45 -12.59
CA SER A 29 23.90 22.78 -11.42
C SER A 29 24.17 21.51 -10.58
N ILE A 30 25.45 21.32 -10.26
CA ILE A 30 25.95 20.18 -9.51
C ILE A 30 25.59 20.32 -8.04
N CYS A 31 24.88 19.35 -7.50
CA CYS A 31 24.65 19.20 -6.06
C CYS A 31 25.84 18.52 -5.39
N VAL A 32 26.18 18.97 -4.17
CA VAL A 32 27.29 18.46 -3.38
C VAL A 32 26.76 17.74 -2.15
N PHE A 33 27.28 16.56 -1.87
CA PHE A 33 26.88 15.74 -0.73
C PHE A 33 28.10 15.40 0.13
N ASP A 34 28.06 15.79 1.39
CA ASP A 34 29.10 15.51 2.39
C ASP A 34 28.51 14.67 3.52
N GLY A 35 28.98 13.45 3.68
CA GLY A 35 28.52 12.52 4.70
C GLY A 35 29.53 12.33 5.83
N THR A 36 29.03 12.32 7.06
CA THR A 36 29.78 11.88 8.26
C THR A 36 28.94 10.85 8.98
N VAL A 37 29.43 9.62 9.05
CA VAL A 37 28.71 8.48 9.60
C VAL A 37 29.56 7.72 10.61
N THR A 38 28.92 7.21 11.66
CA THR A 38 29.56 6.37 12.69
C THR A 38 28.97 4.95 12.61
N ASN A 39 29.73 3.96 13.04
CA ASN A 39 29.33 2.54 13.01
C ASN A 39 28.91 2.05 11.59
N VAL A 40 29.54 2.61 10.57
CA VAL A 40 29.46 2.16 9.18
C VAL A 40 30.85 1.71 8.77
N PRO A 41 31.06 0.45 8.34
CA PRO A 41 32.37 -0.06 7.96
C PRO A 41 32.98 0.72 6.79
N ASP A 42 34.33 0.91 6.84
CA ASP A 42 35.05 1.44 5.70
C ASP A 42 34.90 0.52 4.48
N GLY A 43 34.80 1.11 3.30
CA GLY A 43 34.48 0.39 2.05
C GLY A 43 33.00 0.15 1.79
N THR A 44 32.12 0.48 2.75
CA THR A 44 30.67 0.41 2.51
C THR A 44 30.30 1.29 1.32
N VAL A 45 29.61 0.70 0.35
CA VAL A 45 29.17 1.39 -0.87
C VAL A 45 28.00 2.34 -0.55
N VAL A 46 28.09 3.55 -1.05
CA VAL A 46 27.01 4.55 -1.00
C VAL A 46 26.31 4.57 -2.34
N TYR A 47 25.00 4.40 -2.30
CA TYR A 47 24.12 4.43 -3.46
C TYR A 47 23.34 5.74 -3.47
N LEU A 48 23.15 6.31 -4.66
CA LEU A 48 22.22 7.41 -4.92
C LEU A 48 21.10 6.90 -5.80
N SER A 49 19.89 7.05 -5.34
CA SER A 49 18.67 6.72 -6.11
C SER A 49 18.01 8.00 -6.60
N LEU A 50 17.76 8.06 -7.89
CA LEU A 50 17.06 9.16 -8.57
C LEU A 50 15.81 8.61 -9.25
N PRO A 51 14.71 9.38 -9.32
CA PRO A 51 13.54 9.01 -10.11
C PRO A 51 13.93 8.90 -11.59
N VAL A 52 13.35 7.92 -12.30
CA VAL A 52 13.53 7.74 -13.73
C VAL A 52 12.34 8.36 -14.44
N PRO A 53 12.51 9.50 -15.16
CA PRO A 53 11.39 10.25 -15.74
C PRO A 53 10.54 9.43 -16.73
N GLU A 54 11.16 8.47 -17.45
CA GLU A 54 10.51 7.65 -18.47
C GLU A 54 9.75 6.43 -17.91
N HIS A 55 9.90 6.14 -16.62
CA HIS A 55 9.35 4.96 -16.00
C HIS A 55 8.60 5.30 -14.71
N ASN A 56 7.38 5.80 -14.83
CA ASN A 56 6.46 6.15 -13.75
C ASN A 56 6.77 5.47 -12.39
N GLY A 57 7.38 6.23 -11.47
CA GLY A 57 7.66 5.79 -10.10
C GLY A 57 8.83 4.80 -9.93
N ARG A 58 9.64 4.54 -10.97
CA ARG A 58 10.86 3.75 -10.81
C ARG A 58 12.03 4.64 -10.43
N TYR A 59 12.90 4.12 -9.57
CA TYR A 59 14.15 4.76 -9.21
C TYR A 59 15.31 3.97 -9.78
N ARG A 60 16.33 4.71 -10.26
CA ARG A 60 17.62 4.13 -10.64
C ARG A 60 18.59 4.39 -9.50
N SER A 61 19.17 3.32 -8.96
CA SER A 61 20.21 3.40 -7.95
C SER A 61 21.56 3.22 -8.58
N ASP A 62 22.38 4.25 -8.51
CA ASP A 62 23.77 4.23 -8.96
C ASP A 62 24.71 4.09 -7.77
N THR A 63 25.79 3.28 -7.90
CA THR A 63 26.92 3.32 -6.98
C THR A 63 27.66 4.63 -7.18
N ILE A 64 27.82 5.42 -6.13
CA ILE A 64 28.36 6.77 -6.24
C ILE A 64 29.74 6.90 -5.59
N THR A 65 29.93 6.35 -4.39
CA THR A 65 31.16 6.45 -3.62
C THR A 65 31.23 5.35 -2.57
N THR A 66 32.25 5.38 -1.72
CA THR A 66 32.37 4.49 -0.56
C THR A 66 32.72 5.27 0.71
N VAL A 67 32.30 4.75 1.86
CA VAL A 67 32.68 5.30 3.16
C VAL A 67 34.17 5.04 3.41
N LYS A 68 34.90 6.07 3.87
CA LYS A 68 36.34 5.99 4.31
C LYS A 68 36.52 6.83 5.55
N GLY A 69 37.01 6.23 6.64
CA GLY A 69 37.19 6.91 7.92
C GLY A 69 35.90 7.55 8.44
N GLY A 70 34.74 6.88 8.23
CA GLY A 70 33.42 7.38 8.62
C GLY A 70 32.93 8.57 7.79
N LYS A 71 33.51 8.84 6.62
CA LYS A 71 33.14 9.95 5.74
C LYS A 71 32.91 9.49 4.31
N PHE A 72 32.08 10.22 3.59
CA PHE A 72 31.93 10.12 2.14
C PHE A 72 31.64 11.48 1.53
N HIS A 73 32.01 11.64 0.27
CA HIS A 73 31.76 12.83 -0.53
C HIS A 73 31.41 12.42 -1.95
N PHE A 74 30.47 13.10 -2.55
CA PHE A 74 30.21 13.01 -3.99
C PHE A 74 29.50 14.26 -4.52
N GLU A 75 29.59 14.43 -5.82
CA GLU A 75 28.93 15.49 -6.57
C GLU A 75 28.10 14.88 -7.68
N LYS A 76 26.90 15.42 -7.91
CA LYS A 76 25.99 14.92 -8.95
C LYS A 76 25.08 16.03 -9.45
N ALA A 77 24.94 16.09 -10.78
CA ALA A 77 23.88 16.90 -11.39
C ALA A 77 22.53 16.21 -11.09
N ILE A 78 21.60 16.96 -10.50
CA ILE A 78 20.25 16.50 -10.18
C ILE A 78 19.27 17.45 -10.83
N PRO A 79 18.35 16.97 -11.68
CA PRO A 79 17.34 17.80 -12.32
C PRO A 79 16.47 18.56 -11.33
N ALA A 80 15.95 19.70 -11.73
CA ALA A 80 15.05 20.50 -10.90
C ALA A 80 13.72 19.74 -10.67
N GLY A 81 13.28 19.74 -9.41
CA GLY A 81 12.04 19.07 -9.01
C GLY A 81 12.18 17.58 -8.71
N ASP A 82 13.39 17.02 -8.82
CA ASP A 82 13.64 15.64 -8.42
C ASP A 82 14.07 15.57 -6.96
N ASP A 83 13.49 14.59 -6.26
CA ASP A 83 13.98 14.15 -4.96
C ASP A 83 15.01 13.05 -5.16
N CYS A 84 15.95 12.92 -4.24
CA CYS A 84 16.88 11.80 -4.28
C CYS A 84 16.87 11.02 -2.97
N SER A 85 17.44 9.82 -3.00
CA SER A 85 17.64 9.02 -1.79
C SER A 85 19.08 8.51 -1.72
N VAL A 86 19.69 8.60 -0.55
CA VAL A 86 21.03 8.06 -0.28
C VAL A 86 20.89 6.83 0.61
N ALA A 87 21.49 5.72 0.19
CA ALA A 87 21.47 4.44 0.91
C ALA A 87 22.85 3.81 0.99
N VAL A 88 23.02 2.87 1.92
CA VAL A 88 24.24 2.04 2.07
C VAL A 88 23.95 0.56 1.85
N SER A 89 22.78 0.25 1.36
CA SER A 89 22.35 -1.08 0.94
C SER A 89 21.56 -0.95 -0.35
N ARG A 90 21.77 -1.89 -1.27
CA ARG A 90 21.07 -1.92 -2.56
C ARG A 90 19.58 -2.21 -2.44
N THR A 91 19.21 -2.95 -1.41
CA THR A 91 17.83 -3.39 -1.14
C THR A 91 17.21 -2.74 0.09
N GLY A 92 17.98 -1.93 0.81
CA GLY A 92 17.54 -1.25 2.02
C GLY A 92 16.92 0.12 1.75
N SER A 93 16.16 0.60 2.72
CA SER A 93 15.62 1.95 2.71
C SER A 93 16.74 2.99 2.77
N GLY A 94 16.57 4.10 2.07
CA GLY A 94 17.53 5.20 2.04
C GLY A 94 17.00 6.46 2.73
N LEU A 95 17.90 7.39 2.96
CA LEU A 95 17.60 8.74 3.41
C LEU A 95 17.03 9.53 2.23
N GLY A 96 15.74 9.87 2.27
CA GLY A 96 15.13 10.79 1.31
C GLY A 96 15.65 12.21 1.50
N ILE A 97 15.99 12.89 0.41
CA ILE A 97 16.57 14.23 0.42
C ILE A 97 15.81 15.11 -0.57
N LYS A 98 15.27 16.21 -0.04
CA LYS A 98 14.64 17.29 -0.81
C LYS A 98 15.68 18.35 -1.11
N LEU A 99 15.84 18.74 -2.38
CA LEU A 99 16.87 19.71 -2.76
C LEU A 99 16.52 20.41 -4.08
N ASN A 100 17.18 21.54 -4.31
CA ASN A 100 17.20 22.21 -5.61
C ASN A 100 18.57 22.01 -6.28
N PRO A 101 18.67 22.13 -7.61
CA PRO A 101 19.94 22.08 -8.31
C PRO A 101 20.99 23.02 -7.71
N GLY A 102 22.23 22.54 -7.59
CA GLY A 102 23.35 23.31 -7.03
C GLY A 102 23.42 23.38 -5.48
N MET A 103 22.49 22.75 -4.78
CA MET A 103 22.53 22.73 -3.32
C MET A 103 23.63 21.84 -2.77
N ARG A 104 24.16 22.25 -1.62
CA ARG A 104 25.00 21.42 -0.78
C ARG A 104 24.15 20.77 0.31
N THR A 105 24.30 19.47 0.49
CA THR A 105 23.63 18.70 1.53
C THR A 105 24.69 18.06 2.46
N VAL A 106 24.56 18.30 3.75
CA VAL A 106 25.38 17.64 4.78
C VAL A 106 24.57 16.49 5.35
N ILE A 107 25.17 15.30 5.36
CA ILE A 107 24.54 14.08 5.84
C ILE A 107 25.26 13.60 7.11
N SER A 108 24.50 13.34 8.16
CA SER A 108 25.01 12.75 9.39
C SER A 108 24.23 11.49 9.75
N GLY A 109 24.91 10.44 10.21
CA GLY A 109 24.25 9.17 10.49
C GLY A 109 25.01 8.26 11.45
N ASN A 110 24.28 7.23 11.93
CA ASN A 110 24.85 6.19 12.78
C ASN A 110 24.31 4.81 12.33
N GLY A 111 25.24 3.87 12.08
CA GLY A 111 24.88 2.51 11.64
C GLY A 111 24.44 2.42 10.17
N MET A 112 24.13 1.20 9.76
CA MET A 112 23.84 0.83 8.37
C MET A 112 22.41 1.18 7.90
N ASN A 113 21.56 1.72 8.77
CA ASN A 113 20.23 2.14 8.38
C ASN A 113 20.23 3.62 7.98
N ALA A 114 20.41 3.88 6.68
CA ALA A 114 20.46 5.24 6.15
C ALA A 114 19.11 6.00 6.31
N GLU A 115 18.00 5.32 6.47
CA GLU A 115 16.70 5.96 6.73
C GLU A 115 16.69 6.77 8.05
N GLU A 116 17.50 6.36 9.03
CA GLU A 116 17.65 7.09 10.29
C GLU A 116 18.61 8.29 10.22
N TRP A 117 19.38 8.40 9.15
CA TRP A 117 20.35 9.50 8.97
C TRP A 117 19.61 10.82 8.78
N ILE A 118 20.30 11.93 8.97
CA ILE A 118 19.78 13.29 8.81
C ILE A 118 20.49 13.92 7.62
N ALA A 119 19.73 14.55 6.73
CA ALA A 119 20.21 15.42 5.67
C ALA A 119 19.89 16.87 6.04
N GLU A 120 20.87 17.75 5.99
CA GLU A 120 20.72 19.18 6.25
C GLU A 120 21.10 19.96 5.00
N ASN A 121 20.17 20.77 4.51
CA ASN A 121 20.36 21.73 3.43
C ASN A 121 19.35 22.89 3.56
N ASP A 122 19.42 23.86 2.65
CA ASP A 122 18.56 25.04 2.70
C ASP A 122 17.18 24.87 2.09
N HIS A 123 16.85 23.69 1.57
CA HIS A 123 15.52 23.42 1.01
C HIS A 123 14.45 23.49 2.12
N PRO A 124 13.37 24.28 1.95
CA PRO A 124 12.33 24.41 2.98
C PRO A 124 11.70 23.09 3.40
N ASP A 125 11.39 22.22 2.42
CA ASP A 125 10.78 20.90 2.69
C ASP A 125 11.76 19.95 3.39
N GLN A 126 13.08 20.08 3.17
CA GLN A 126 14.06 19.31 3.93
C GLN A 126 14.10 19.73 5.40
N LYS A 127 14.08 21.02 5.66
CA LYS A 127 14.01 21.57 7.03
C LYS A 127 12.74 21.08 7.74
N GLU A 128 11.62 21.12 7.03
CA GLU A 128 10.35 20.64 7.55
C GLU A 128 10.38 19.12 7.81
N ALA A 129 10.87 18.31 6.86
CA ALA A 129 11.01 16.86 7.02
C ALA A 129 11.86 16.49 8.25
N ASN A 130 12.92 17.24 8.53
CA ASN A 130 13.76 17.06 9.70
C ASN A 130 13.00 17.33 11.02
N ILE A 131 12.09 18.33 11.04
CA ILE A 131 11.23 18.60 12.21
C ILE A 131 10.30 17.41 12.46
N TYR A 132 9.66 16.87 11.44
CA TYR A 132 8.81 15.69 11.54
C TYR A 132 9.59 14.46 12.03
N LYS A 133 10.76 14.24 11.46
CA LYS A 133 11.66 13.15 11.85
C LYS A 133 12.08 13.23 13.31
N LYS A 134 12.49 14.41 13.77
CA LYS A 134 12.86 14.64 15.18
C LYS A 134 11.68 14.40 16.11
N TYR A 135 10.50 14.90 15.78
CA TYR A 135 9.29 14.72 16.58
C TYR A 135 8.89 13.23 16.68
N LYS A 136 8.88 12.52 15.55
CA LYS A 136 8.60 11.08 15.53
C LYS A 136 9.63 10.31 16.37
N LYS A 137 10.92 10.63 16.26
CA LYS A 137 11.96 9.98 17.05
C LYS A 137 11.78 10.18 18.56
N GLU A 138 11.30 11.34 18.98
CA GLU A 138 11.03 11.65 20.38
C GLU A 138 9.75 10.93 20.90
N LYS A 139 8.67 10.91 20.13
CA LYS A 139 7.35 10.46 20.59
C LYS A 139 6.97 9.04 20.19
N LEU A 140 7.60 8.48 19.17
CA LEU A 140 7.25 7.21 18.52
C LEU A 140 8.47 6.29 18.33
N ALA A 141 9.45 6.33 19.26
CA ALA A 141 10.68 5.56 19.13
C ALA A 141 10.43 4.04 19.02
N ASP A 142 9.44 3.51 19.73
CA ASP A 142 9.01 2.12 19.66
C ASP A 142 8.42 1.75 18.28
N TYR A 143 7.61 2.63 17.72
CA TYR A 143 7.04 2.46 16.38
C TYR A 143 8.13 2.50 15.31
N LEU A 144 9.01 3.50 15.35
CA LEU A 144 10.14 3.63 14.41
C LEU A 144 11.10 2.44 14.47
N ALA A 145 11.39 1.92 15.66
CA ALA A 145 12.23 0.73 15.81
C ALA A 145 11.63 -0.50 15.09
N LEU A 146 10.30 -0.65 15.11
CA LEU A 146 9.62 -1.71 14.37
C LEU A 146 9.60 -1.44 12.85
N GLU A 147 9.45 -0.18 12.41
CA GLU A 147 9.57 0.16 10.98
C GLU A 147 10.96 -0.21 10.44
N VAL A 148 12.03 0.11 11.18
CA VAL A 148 13.40 -0.28 10.83
C VAL A 148 13.54 -1.80 10.70
N GLN A 149 13.01 -2.56 11.66
CA GLN A 149 13.04 -4.02 11.61
C GLN A 149 12.23 -4.55 10.41
N MET A 150 11.07 -3.96 10.13
CA MET A 150 10.24 -4.31 8.97
C MET A 150 10.99 -4.10 7.66
N ASN A 151 11.64 -2.94 7.50
CA ASN A 151 12.40 -2.63 6.30
C ASN A 151 13.60 -3.59 6.13
N ALA A 152 14.28 -3.94 7.23
CA ALA A 152 15.36 -4.91 7.21
C ALA A 152 14.90 -6.33 6.84
N ALA A 153 13.77 -6.78 7.39
CA ALA A 153 13.18 -8.08 7.05
C ALA A 153 12.72 -8.12 5.58
N THR A 154 12.12 -7.04 5.10
CA THR A 154 11.70 -6.89 3.71
C THR A 154 12.90 -6.91 2.77
N ALA A 155 13.97 -6.19 3.09
CA ALA A 155 15.21 -6.20 2.30
C ALA A 155 15.84 -7.60 2.23
N LYS A 156 15.91 -8.34 3.35
CA LYS A 156 16.38 -9.73 3.38
C LYS A 156 15.50 -10.64 2.50
N MET A 157 14.18 -10.45 2.55
CA MET A 157 13.25 -11.22 1.72
C MET A 157 13.50 -10.99 0.23
N TYR A 158 13.66 -9.73 -0.19
CA TYR A 158 13.97 -9.40 -1.59
C TYR A 158 15.33 -9.93 -2.03
N GLU A 159 16.36 -9.81 -1.19
CA GLU A 159 17.70 -10.34 -1.47
C GLU A 159 17.63 -11.86 -1.70
N ALA A 160 16.97 -12.59 -0.80
CA ALA A 160 16.81 -14.04 -0.91
C ALA A 160 15.99 -14.44 -2.14
N GLN A 161 14.90 -13.75 -2.43
CA GLN A 161 13.97 -14.10 -3.50
C GLN A 161 14.53 -13.80 -4.90
N PHE A 162 15.11 -12.62 -5.09
CA PHE A 162 15.45 -12.13 -6.44
C PHE A 162 16.93 -12.28 -6.80
N PHE A 163 17.83 -12.26 -5.81
CA PHE A 163 19.27 -12.32 -6.05
C PHE A 163 19.88 -13.68 -5.68
N ALA A 164 19.63 -14.17 -4.47
CA ALA A 164 20.16 -15.46 -4.04
C ALA A 164 19.31 -16.66 -4.50
N LYS A 165 18.04 -16.44 -4.88
CA LYS A 165 17.07 -17.49 -5.24
C LYS A 165 16.92 -18.56 -4.16
N ASP A 166 17.01 -18.16 -2.89
CA ASP A 166 16.87 -19.02 -1.71
C ASP A 166 15.43 -18.89 -1.16
N GLU A 167 14.55 -19.80 -1.58
CA GLU A 167 13.14 -19.82 -1.15
C GLU A 167 12.98 -19.99 0.36
N LYS A 168 13.87 -20.76 1.01
CA LYS A 168 13.80 -20.98 2.46
C LYS A 168 14.14 -19.71 3.23
N ALA A 169 15.20 -19.01 2.84
CA ALA A 169 15.57 -17.72 3.43
C ALA A 169 14.51 -16.65 3.13
N ALA A 170 13.96 -16.60 1.92
CA ALA A 170 12.88 -15.68 1.56
C ALA A 170 11.62 -15.91 2.42
N LYS A 171 11.25 -17.18 2.64
CA LYS A 171 10.12 -17.53 3.50
C LYS A 171 10.36 -17.12 4.95
N ALA A 172 11.52 -17.40 5.51
CA ALA A 172 11.87 -17.04 6.88
C ALA A 172 11.80 -15.52 7.09
N ALA A 173 12.35 -14.74 6.16
CA ALA A 173 12.28 -13.28 6.19
C ALA A 173 10.84 -12.74 6.03
N SER A 174 10.02 -13.39 5.20
CA SER A 174 8.60 -13.08 5.08
C SER A 174 7.83 -13.34 6.38
N ASP A 175 8.09 -14.46 7.05
CA ASP A 175 7.47 -14.80 8.34
C ASP A 175 7.90 -13.79 9.44
N GLU A 176 9.18 -13.37 9.45
CA GLU A 176 9.70 -12.30 10.30
C GLU A 176 8.94 -10.98 10.05
N ALA A 177 8.84 -10.55 8.80
CA ALA A 177 8.12 -9.33 8.41
C ALA A 177 6.63 -9.37 8.84
N GLN A 178 5.96 -10.50 8.71
CA GLN A 178 4.57 -10.65 9.15
C GLN A 178 4.39 -10.48 10.66
N ASN A 179 5.33 -11.00 11.45
CA ASN A 179 5.31 -10.83 12.91
C ASN A 179 5.51 -9.37 13.32
N ILE A 180 6.42 -8.67 12.67
CA ILE A 180 6.65 -7.24 12.89
C ILE A 180 5.41 -6.43 12.46
N ALA A 181 4.78 -6.77 11.33
CA ALA A 181 3.55 -6.11 10.89
C ALA A 181 2.41 -6.22 11.90
N LYS A 182 2.30 -7.34 12.63
CA LYS A 182 1.31 -7.48 13.72
C LYS A 182 1.61 -6.52 14.87
N GLN A 183 2.88 -6.34 15.23
CA GLN A 183 3.29 -5.42 16.28
C GLN A 183 3.05 -3.96 15.86
N LEU A 184 3.40 -3.58 14.63
CA LEU A 184 3.11 -2.25 14.08
C LEU A 184 1.60 -1.95 14.09
N ARG A 185 0.76 -2.93 13.74
CA ARG A 185 -0.70 -2.77 13.81
C ARG A 185 -1.20 -2.48 15.22
N SER A 186 -0.57 -3.01 16.27
CA SER A 186 -0.95 -2.69 17.64
C SER A 186 -0.62 -1.25 18.03
N LEU A 187 0.38 -0.64 17.38
CA LEU A 187 0.81 0.73 17.64
C LEU A 187 0.18 1.78 16.71
N LYS A 188 -0.60 1.38 15.70
CA LYS A 188 -1.15 2.32 14.70
C LYS A 188 -2.03 3.42 15.31
N PHE A 189 -2.76 3.12 16.38
CA PHE A 189 -3.59 4.12 17.05
C PHE A 189 -2.77 5.08 17.93
N LYS A 190 -1.67 4.61 18.53
CA LYS A 190 -0.70 5.48 19.17
C LYS A 190 -0.10 6.45 18.16
N TYR A 191 0.30 5.91 16.99
CA TYR A 191 0.81 6.73 15.88
C TYR A 191 -0.22 7.77 15.44
N PHE A 192 -1.47 7.36 15.21
CA PHE A 192 -2.56 8.26 14.84
C PHE A 192 -2.70 9.42 15.84
N ASN A 193 -2.81 9.11 17.13
CA ASN A 193 -3.01 10.12 18.17
C ASN A 193 -1.85 11.12 18.25
N VAL A 194 -0.61 10.62 18.21
CA VAL A 194 0.60 11.45 18.28
C VAL A 194 0.71 12.36 17.06
N MET A 195 0.52 11.80 15.86
CA MET A 195 0.70 12.57 14.62
C MET A 195 -0.47 13.52 14.34
N SER A 196 -1.72 13.13 14.65
CA SER A 196 -2.86 14.03 14.49
C SER A 196 -2.72 15.28 15.38
N GLU A 197 -2.28 15.13 16.63
CA GLU A 197 -2.03 16.24 17.53
C GLU A 197 -0.87 17.14 17.02
N PHE A 198 0.18 16.54 16.50
CA PHE A 198 1.29 17.29 15.90
C PHE A 198 0.82 18.12 14.69
N LEU A 199 0.06 17.52 13.77
CA LEU A 199 -0.44 18.16 12.56
C LEU A 199 -1.40 19.33 12.84
N LYS A 200 -2.13 19.33 13.96
CA LYS A 200 -2.99 20.45 14.35
C LYS A 200 -2.22 21.78 14.43
N ASN A 201 -0.96 21.72 14.81
CA ASN A 201 -0.10 22.87 15.01
C ASN A 201 0.88 23.12 13.86
N ARG A 202 0.71 22.43 12.73
CA ARG A 202 1.57 22.58 11.55
C ARG A 202 0.82 23.22 10.38
N ASN A 203 1.56 23.92 9.53
CA ASN A 203 1.08 24.38 8.24
C ASN A 203 1.19 23.25 7.22
N PHE A 204 0.46 23.37 6.12
CA PHE A 204 0.55 22.44 5.01
C PHE A 204 1.96 22.44 4.39
N SER A 205 2.52 21.27 4.15
CA SER A 205 3.81 21.00 3.52
C SER A 205 3.79 19.58 2.93
N LEU A 206 4.83 19.18 2.21
CA LEU A 206 4.94 17.81 1.71
C LEU A 206 4.95 16.79 2.86
N SER A 207 5.69 17.06 3.94
CA SER A 207 5.68 16.18 5.13
C SER A 207 4.33 16.14 5.83
N TYR A 208 3.58 17.26 5.82
CA TYR A 208 2.20 17.29 6.31
C TYR A 208 1.30 16.38 5.50
N GLU A 209 1.40 16.45 4.20
CA GLU A 209 0.63 15.63 3.27
C GLU A 209 0.86 14.13 3.46
N GLU A 210 2.12 13.70 3.54
CA GLU A 210 2.51 12.31 3.76
C GLU A 210 1.93 11.76 5.07
N GLU A 211 2.04 12.52 6.14
CA GLU A 211 1.52 12.12 7.44
C GLU A 211 -0.01 12.16 7.50
N LEU A 212 -0.64 13.16 6.86
CA LEU A 212 -2.10 13.22 6.75
C LEU A 212 -2.63 11.97 6.00
N ALA A 213 -1.98 11.56 4.92
CA ALA A 213 -2.37 10.37 4.19
C ALA A 213 -2.28 9.11 5.08
N ARG A 214 -1.19 8.94 5.82
CA ARG A 214 -0.96 7.82 6.73
C ARG A 214 -2.00 7.72 7.86
N ILE A 215 -2.29 8.84 8.53
CA ILE A 215 -3.30 8.83 9.60
C ILE A 215 -4.72 8.70 9.06
N THR A 216 -5.01 9.24 7.87
CA THR A 216 -6.31 9.09 7.24
C THR A 216 -6.57 7.64 6.84
N GLU A 217 -5.59 6.94 6.31
CA GLU A 217 -5.67 5.50 6.04
C GLU A 217 -5.97 4.73 7.33
N THR A 218 -5.26 5.04 8.42
CA THR A 218 -5.50 4.42 9.74
C THR A 218 -6.92 4.65 10.24
N ALA A 219 -7.43 5.88 10.13
CA ALA A 219 -8.80 6.24 10.50
C ALA A 219 -9.83 5.48 9.66
N TYR A 220 -9.63 5.44 8.35
CA TYR A 220 -10.53 4.78 7.40
C TYR A 220 -10.69 3.28 7.70
N TYR A 221 -9.57 2.57 7.92
CA TYR A 221 -9.61 1.13 8.22
C TYR A 221 -10.06 0.79 9.64
N SER A 222 -10.10 1.78 10.56
CA SER A 222 -10.59 1.56 11.92
C SER A 222 -12.10 1.64 12.07
N ASP A 223 -12.85 2.12 11.08
CA ASP A 223 -14.28 2.45 11.16
C ASP A 223 -14.65 3.45 12.26
N ASP A 224 -13.69 4.29 12.67
CA ASP A 224 -13.83 5.24 13.76
C ASP A 224 -14.15 6.62 13.20
N GLU A 225 -15.41 7.03 13.33
CA GLU A 225 -15.90 8.30 12.77
C GLU A 225 -15.28 9.52 13.48
N GLU A 226 -14.90 9.40 14.75
CA GLU A 226 -14.20 10.49 15.45
C GLU A 226 -12.83 10.73 14.84
N LYS A 227 -12.06 9.67 14.56
CA LYS A 227 -10.78 9.79 13.85
C LYS A 227 -10.95 10.33 12.44
N MET A 228 -12.01 9.92 11.75
CA MET A 228 -12.32 10.45 10.42
C MET A 228 -12.62 11.96 10.47
N ASN A 229 -13.33 12.44 11.50
CA ASN A 229 -13.59 13.87 11.69
C ASN A 229 -12.30 14.66 11.95
N ILE A 230 -11.40 14.14 12.79
CA ILE A 230 -10.07 14.74 13.00
C ILE A 230 -9.32 14.85 11.65
N CYS A 231 -9.34 13.82 10.83
CA CYS A 231 -8.70 13.87 9.50
C CYS A 231 -9.36 14.90 8.58
N ARG A 232 -10.69 15.08 8.62
CA ARG A 232 -11.39 16.13 7.85
C ARG A 232 -10.98 17.54 8.28
N GLU A 233 -10.85 17.77 9.58
CA GLU A 233 -10.36 19.04 10.12
C GLU A 233 -8.92 19.34 9.67
N LEU A 234 -8.04 18.34 9.72
CA LEU A 234 -6.67 18.46 9.24
C LEU A 234 -6.63 18.68 7.72
N PHE A 235 -7.46 17.98 6.97
CA PHE A 235 -7.57 18.12 5.52
C PHE A 235 -8.02 19.53 5.09
N ALA A 236 -8.77 20.25 5.92
CA ALA A 236 -9.17 21.63 5.64
C ALA A 236 -7.98 22.62 5.49
N LYS A 237 -6.77 22.24 5.92
CA LYS A 237 -5.54 23.01 5.74
C LYS A 237 -4.88 22.81 4.37
N VAL A 238 -5.29 21.77 3.63
CA VAL A 238 -4.77 21.51 2.28
C VAL A 238 -5.28 22.62 1.35
N PRO A 239 -4.41 23.26 0.55
CA PRO A 239 -4.84 24.27 -0.41
C PRO A 239 -5.88 23.68 -1.39
N LYS A 240 -6.92 24.45 -1.73
CA LYS A 240 -8.08 23.96 -2.51
C LYS A 240 -7.69 23.36 -3.86
N ASP A 241 -6.73 24.01 -4.52
CA ASP A 241 -6.29 23.62 -5.87
C ASP A 241 -5.08 22.68 -5.85
N TYR A 242 -4.61 22.30 -4.64
CA TYR A 242 -3.51 21.37 -4.53
C TYR A 242 -3.98 19.94 -4.78
N MET A 243 -3.29 19.25 -5.67
CA MET A 243 -3.55 17.86 -6.00
C MET A 243 -2.24 17.10 -6.12
N SER A 244 -2.16 16.04 -5.35
CA SER A 244 -1.12 15.02 -5.44
C SER A 244 -1.80 13.66 -5.37
N GLN A 245 -1.03 12.61 -5.51
CA GLN A 245 -1.54 11.27 -5.33
C GLN A 245 -1.96 10.99 -3.87
N HIS A 246 -1.20 11.44 -2.89
CA HIS A 246 -1.58 11.30 -1.48
C HIS A 246 -2.90 12.02 -1.20
N ILE A 247 -3.05 13.26 -1.68
CA ILE A 247 -4.29 14.04 -1.51
C ILE A 247 -5.46 13.40 -2.24
N TYR A 248 -5.24 12.78 -3.39
CA TYR A 248 -6.27 12.00 -4.08
C TYR A 248 -6.79 10.86 -3.19
N PHE A 249 -5.89 10.07 -2.58
CA PHE A 249 -6.29 8.99 -1.67
C PHE A 249 -6.93 9.53 -0.38
N VAL A 250 -6.40 10.60 0.20
CA VAL A 250 -7.02 11.25 1.38
C VAL A 250 -8.46 11.65 1.06
N LYS A 251 -8.70 12.32 -0.07
CA LYS A 251 -10.06 12.68 -0.52
C LYS A 251 -10.95 11.45 -0.69
N LYS A 252 -10.44 10.39 -1.32
CA LYS A 252 -11.19 9.15 -1.54
C LYS A 252 -11.60 8.48 -0.22
N TYR A 253 -10.75 8.52 0.79
CA TYR A 253 -11.06 7.98 2.12
C TYR A 253 -12.03 8.87 2.90
N LEU A 254 -11.81 10.20 2.91
CA LEU A 254 -12.64 11.13 3.68
C LEU A 254 -14.03 11.35 3.06
N TYR A 255 -14.11 11.31 1.74
CA TYR A 255 -15.30 11.62 0.95
C TYR A 255 -15.47 10.55 -0.15
N PRO A 256 -15.76 9.30 0.23
CA PRO A 256 -15.89 8.23 -0.75
C PRO A 256 -17.01 8.56 -1.74
N PRO A 257 -16.75 8.45 -3.05
CA PRO A 257 -17.73 8.78 -4.08
C PRO A 257 -18.94 7.84 -4.08
N PHE A 258 -18.75 6.63 -3.52
CA PHE A 258 -19.80 5.61 -3.42
C PHE A 258 -20.04 5.27 -1.95
N LYS A 259 -21.31 5.11 -1.58
CA LYS A 259 -21.68 4.70 -0.22
C LYS A 259 -21.44 3.20 -0.07
N PRO A 260 -20.54 2.77 0.83
CA PRO A 260 -20.32 1.36 1.11
C PRO A 260 -21.59 0.68 1.64
N LEU A 261 -21.90 -0.49 1.13
CA LEU A 261 -22.95 -1.33 1.70
C LEU A 261 -22.48 -1.94 3.02
N LYS A 262 -23.37 -2.04 3.99
CA LYS A 262 -23.14 -2.57 5.33
C LYS A 262 -24.03 -3.79 5.60
N ALA A 263 -23.76 -4.50 6.69
CA ALA A 263 -24.67 -5.55 7.16
C ALA A 263 -26.08 -4.98 7.38
N GLY A 264 -27.08 -5.68 6.87
CA GLY A 264 -28.50 -5.27 6.83
C GLY A 264 -28.92 -4.54 5.55
N ASP A 265 -28.00 -3.99 4.77
CA ASP A 265 -28.34 -3.33 3.50
C ASP A 265 -28.75 -4.36 2.44
N GLN A 266 -29.65 -3.95 1.55
CA GLN A 266 -30.01 -4.72 0.37
C GLN A 266 -28.89 -4.63 -0.67
N VAL A 267 -28.58 -5.76 -1.32
CA VAL A 267 -27.66 -5.81 -2.47
C VAL A 267 -28.14 -4.84 -3.55
N LYS A 268 -27.22 -4.06 -4.11
CA LYS A 268 -27.47 -3.21 -5.29
C LYS A 268 -27.09 -3.95 -6.55
N ASP A 269 -27.83 -3.76 -7.61
CA ASP A 269 -27.52 -4.40 -8.88
C ASP A 269 -26.24 -3.85 -9.51
N PHE A 270 -25.50 -4.75 -10.14
CA PHE A 270 -24.45 -4.44 -11.11
C PHE A 270 -24.34 -5.60 -12.11
N THR A 271 -23.80 -5.31 -13.28
CA THR A 271 -23.64 -6.30 -14.35
C THR A 271 -22.18 -6.42 -14.72
N LEU A 272 -21.66 -7.65 -14.77
CA LEU A 272 -20.33 -8.00 -15.23
C LEU A 272 -20.40 -9.18 -16.20
N ASN A 273 -19.37 -9.34 -17.03
CA ASN A 273 -19.32 -10.42 -18.00
C ASN A 273 -18.62 -11.67 -17.43
N ASP A 274 -19.10 -12.85 -17.81
CA ASP A 274 -18.42 -14.12 -17.58
C ASP A 274 -17.27 -14.35 -18.61
N HIS A 275 -16.67 -15.53 -18.56
CA HIS A 275 -15.58 -15.93 -19.45
C HIS A 275 -15.97 -16.05 -20.94
N ASP A 276 -17.26 -16.18 -21.23
CA ASP A 276 -17.76 -16.26 -22.60
C ASP A 276 -18.26 -14.89 -23.10
N GLY A 277 -18.07 -13.83 -22.28
CA GLY A 277 -18.49 -12.47 -22.58
C GLY A 277 -19.99 -12.23 -22.36
N LYS A 278 -20.70 -13.17 -21.77
CA LYS A 278 -22.11 -13.05 -21.45
C LYS A 278 -22.30 -12.17 -20.21
N PRO A 279 -23.16 -11.14 -20.27
CA PRO A 279 -23.44 -10.30 -19.11
C PRO A 279 -24.32 -11.04 -18.09
N HIS A 280 -23.96 -10.88 -16.80
CA HIS A 280 -24.71 -11.37 -15.65
C HIS A 280 -24.95 -10.25 -14.67
N SER A 281 -26.21 -10.06 -14.29
CA SER A 281 -26.58 -9.22 -13.14
C SER A 281 -26.35 -9.98 -11.85
N ILE A 282 -25.81 -9.31 -10.82
CA ILE A 282 -25.67 -9.95 -9.50
C ILE A 282 -27.03 -10.35 -8.93
N MET A 283 -28.12 -9.73 -9.36
CA MET A 283 -29.47 -10.08 -8.97
C MET A 283 -29.97 -11.39 -9.59
N GLU A 284 -29.23 -12.01 -10.50
CA GLU A 284 -29.51 -13.39 -10.94
C GLU A 284 -29.21 -14.39 -9.81
N TYR A 285 -28.35 -14.03 -8.87
CA TYR A 285 -27.87 -14.88 -7.76
C TYR A 285 -28.39 -14.40 -6.41
N ALA A 286 -28.39 -13.08 -6.16
CA ALA A 286 -28.84 -12.50 -4.90
C ALA A 286 -30.37 -12.42 -4.82
N GLY A 287 -30.95 -12.73 -3.65
CA GLY A 287 -32.40 -12.62 -3.42
C GLY A 287 -33.23 -13.69 -4.13
N LYS A 288 -32.67 -14.86 -4.40
CA LYS A 288 -33.33 -15.99 -5.10
C LYS A 288 -33.73 -17.15 -4.16
N GLY A 289 -33.87 -16.88 -2.88
CA GLY A 289 -34.20 -17.92 -1.89
C GLY A 289 -33.02 -18.80 -1.47
N ARG A 290 -31.80 -18.47 -1.92
CA ARG A 290 -30.56 -19.15 -1.59
C ARG A 290 -29.58 -18.17 -0.99
N TYR A 291 -28.69 -18.65 -0.16
CA TYR A 291 -27.56 -17.86 0.32
C TYR A 291 -26.56 -17.62 -0.82
N LEU A 292 -25.89 -16.49 -0.80
CA LEU A 292 -24.84 -16.16 -1.76
C LEU A 292 -23.56 -15.77 -1.04
N LEU A 293 -22.44 -16.41 -1.40
CA LEU A 293 -21.10 -15.96 -1.06
C LEU A 293 -20.51 -15.20 -2.25
N LEU A 294 -20.42 -13.90 -2.13
CA LEU A 294 -19.79 -13.05 -3.13
C LEU A 294 -18.32 -12.84 -2.74
N GLU A 295 -17.41 -13.29 -3.59
CA GLU A 295 -15.97 -13.17 -3.39
C GLU A 295 -15.39 -12.15 -4.37
N THR A 296 -14.43 -11.32 -3.93
CA THR A 296 -13.51 -10.61 -4.83
C THR A 296 -12.13 -11.23 -4.75
N ALA A 297 -11.54 -11.51 -5.88
CA ALA A 297 -10.25 -12.18 -5.96
C ALA A 297 -9.39 -11.62 -7.09
N ARG A 298 -8.08 -11.41 -6.83
CA ARG A 298 -7.14 -11.01 -7.87
C ARG A 298 -6.63 -12.25 -8.60
N LYS A 299 -6.77 -12.26 -9.93
CA LYS A 299 -6.09 -13.23 -10.77
C LYS A 299 -4.68 -12.76 -11.09
N ALA A 300 -3.69 -13.62 -10.86
CA ALA A 300 -2.32 -13.41 -11.31
C ALA A 300 -2.21 -13.51 -12.84
N CYS A 301 -1.07 -13.07 -13.40
CA CYS A 301 -0.79 -13.27 -14.83
C CYS A 301 -0.73 -14.75 -15.26
N THR A 302 -0.63 -15.67 -14.30
CA THR A 302 -0.75 -17.13 -14.48
C THR A 302 -2.19 -17.62 -14.53
N GLY A 303 -3.18 -16.75 -14.36
CA GLY A 303 -4.59 -17.08 -14.25
C GLY A 303 -5.02 -17.67 -12.92
N GLU A 304 -4.09 -17.85 -11.97
CA GLU A 304 -4.40 -18.35 -10.63
C GLU A 304 -4.97 -17.24 -9.74
N ILE A 305 -5.95 -17.59 -8.92
CA ILE A 305 -6.46 -16.72 -7.87
C ILE A 305 -5.50 -16.77 -6.68
N LEU A 306 -4.98 -15.61 -6.31
CA LEU A 306 -4.04 -15.48 -5.20
C LEU A 306 -4.75 -15.51 -3.84
N ASP A 307 -4.09 -16.15 -2.86
CA ASP A 307 -4.46 -16.13 -1.43
C ASP A 307 -5.90 -16.57 -1.12
N ARG A 308 -6.32 -17.65 -1.75
CA ARG A 308 -7.67 -18.18 -1.64
C ARG A 308 -7.69 -19.52 -0.88
N PRO A 309 -8.63 -19.76 0.04
CA PRO A 309 -8.88 -21.07 0.63
C PRO A 309 -9.68 -21.96 -0.35
N LYS A 310 -9.11 -22.22 -1.54
CA LYS A 310 -9.77 -22.87 -2.69
C LYS A 310 -10.36 -24.22 -2.34
N GLU A 311 -9.61 -25.06 -1.71
CA GLU A 311 -10.05 -26.43 -1.38
C GLU A 311 -11.23 -26.42 -0.41
N TYR A 312 -11.17 -25.56 0.61
CA TYR A 312 -12.28 -25.39 1.54
C TYR A 312 -13.56 -24.87 0.85
N LEU A 313 -13.44 -23.90 -0.04
CA LEU A 313 -14.60 -23.40 -0.81
C LEU A 313 -15.19 -24.47 -1.71
N LYS A 314 -14.36 -25.30 -2.36
CA LYS A 314 -14.82 -26.43 -3.17
C LYS A 314 -15.56 -27.48 -2.34
N GLU A 315 -15.00 -27.83 -1.18
CA GLU A 315 -15.64 -28.82 -0.30
C GLU A 315 -17.03 -28.36 0.14
N ILE A 316 -17.17 -27.14 0.64
CA ILE A 316 -18.47 -26.61 1.09
C ILE A 316 -19.43 -26.40 -0.08
N HIS A 317 -18.94 -25.92 -1.23
CA HIS A 317 -19.80 -25.74 -2.42
C HIS A 317 -20.35 -27.09 -2.89
N LYS A 318 -19.51 -28.12 -3.00
CA LYS A 318 -19.94 -29.48 -3.37
C LYS A 318 -20.96 -30.05 -2.38
N LYS A 319 -20.75 -29.84 -1.06
CA LYS A 319 -21.60 -30.39 0.01
C LYS A 319 -22.96 -29.68 0.08
N TYR A 320 -23.03 -28.38 -0.22
CA TYR A 320 -24.21 -27.55 0.02
C TYR A 320 -24.68 -26.78 -1.22
N ALA A 321 -24.39 -27.30 -2.42
CA ALA A 321 -24.72 -26.65 -3.69
C ALA A 321 -26.21 -26.36 -3.89
N ASP A 322 -27.09 -27.07 -3.16
CA ASP A 322 -28.52 -26.84 -3.16
C ASP A 322 -28.97 -25.65 -2.29
N LYS A 323 -28.12 -25.16 -1.39
CA LYS A 323 -28.46 -24.13 -0.38
C LYS A 323 -27.81 -22.80 -0.61
N PHE A 324 -26.63 -22.75 -1.27
CA PHE A 324 -25.95 -21.50 -1.55
C PHE A 324 -25.20 -21.51 -2.87
N ASP A 325 -24.98 -20.32 -3.39
CA ASP A 325 -24.17 -20.06 -4.58
C ASP A 325 -22.86 -19.36 -4.19
N ILE A 326 -21.82 -19.55 -5.01
CA ILE A 326 -20.61 -18.74 -4.97
C ILE A 326 -20.53 -17.96 -6.28
N VAL A 327 -20.25 -16.65 -6.18
CA VAL A 327 -19.91 -15.81 -7.31
C VAL A 327 -18.58 -15.14 -7.01
N THR A 328 -17.58 -15.37 -7.86
CA THR A 328 -16.27 -14.73 -7.77
C THR A 328 -16.18 -13.56 -8.72
N ILE A 329 -15.88 -12.37 -8.21
CA ILE A 329 -15.51 -11.20 -8.99
C ILE A 329 -13.99 -11.24 -9.18
N ALA A 330 -13.54 -11.66 -10.36
CA ALA A 330 -12.14 -11.75 -10.71
C ALA A 330 -11.60 -10.38 -11.13
N VAL A 331 -10.71 -9.81 -10.31
CA VAL A 331 -10.04 -8.54 -10.59
C VAL A 331 -8.77 -8.83 -11.38
N CYS A 332 -8.79 -8.58 -12.68
CA CYS A 332 -7.65 -8.77 -13.58
C CYS A 332 -7.85 -8.02 -14.89
N GLN A 333 -6.81 -7.97 -15.72
CA GLN A 333 -6.95 -7.47 -17.10
C GLN A 333 -7.87 -8.38 -17.90
N LYS A 334 -8.68 -7.79 -18.78
CA LYS A 334 -9.61 -8.54 -19.65
C LYS A 334 -8.93 -9.66 -20.44
N ALA A 335 -7.74 -9.41 -20.98
CA ALA A 335 -6.99 -10.40 -21.74
C ALA A 335 -6.61 -11.63 -20.91
N ILE A 336 -6.36 -11.47 -19.61
CA ILE A 336 -6.07 -12.59 -18.68
C ILE A 336 -7.36 -13.36 -18.36
N PHE A 337 -8.45 -12.66 -18.18
CA PHE A 337 -9.73 -13.29 -17.85
C PHE A 337 -10.28 -14.13 -19.02
N ASP A 338 -10.18 -13.61 -20.23
CA ASP A 338 -10.69 -14.24 -21.45
C ASP A 338 -9.82 -15.41 -21.95
N ASP A 339 -8.59 -15.57 -21.45
CA ASP A 339 -7.68 -16.61 -21.89
C ASP A 339 -8.15 -18.00 -21.44
N LYS A 340 -8.50 -18.83 -22.42
CA LYS A 340 -8.99 -20.20 -22.20
C LYS A 340 -7.93 -21.16 -21.63
N ALA A 341 -6.66 -20.80 -21.67
CA ALA A 341 -5.58 -21.58 -21.09
C ALA A 341 -5.52 -21.50 -19.57
N PHE A 342 -6.19 -20.49 -18.98
CA PHE A 342 -6.18 -20.32 -17.53
C PHE A 342 -7.28 -21.10 -16.81
N PRO A 343 -7.01 -21.58 -15.57
CA PRO A 343 -7.97 -22.33 -14.78
C PRO A 343 -9.26 -21.55 -14.55
N ARG A 344 -10.40 -22.21 -14.69
CA ARG A 344 -11.73 -21.69 -14.32
C ARG A 344 -12.21 -22.36 -13.03
N GLU A 345 -13.07 -21.68 -12.32
CA GLU A 345 -13.70 -22.24 -11.13
C GLU A 345 -14.93 -23.08 -11.49
N GLU A 346 -15.38 -23.91 -10.55
CA GLU A 346 -16.57 -24.76 -10.71
C GLU A 346 -17.89 -23.98 -10.56
N TRP A 347 -17.80 -22.70 -10.19
CA TRP A 347 -18.92 -21.77 -10.04
C TRP A 347 -18.72 -20.53 -10.89
N VAL A 348 -19.63 -19.57 -10.79
CA VAL A 348 -19.63 -18.38 -11.64
C VAL A 348 -18.46 -17.47 -11.30
N GLU A 349 -17.66 -17.13 -12.31
CA GLU A 349 -16.65 -16.08 -12.27
C GLU A 349 -17.08 -14.92 -13.18
N LEU A 350 -17.02 -13.70 -12.64
CA LEU A 350 -17.35 -12.47 -13.36
C LEU A 350 -16.13 -11.55 -13.40
N SER A 351 -15.89 -10.92 -14.55
CA SER A 351 -14.71 -10.08 -14.77
C SER A 351 -14.91 -8.65 -14.30
N LEU A 352 -14.08 -8.19 -13.38
CA LEU A 352 -13.94 -6.78 -13.02
C LEU A 352 -12.60 -6.27 -13.57
N ASN A 353 -12.64 -5.60 -14.71
CA ASN A 353 -11.48 -5.19 -15.49
C ASN A 353 -11.55 -3.71 -15.89
N GLU A 354 -10.63 -3.25 -16.74
CA GLU A 354 -10.51 -1.87 -17.20
C GLU A 354 -11.75 -1.32 -17.95
N THR A 355 -12.63 -2.20 -18.42
CA THR A 355 -13.87 -1.79 -19.11
C THR A 355 -15.12 -1.79 -18.21
N SER A 356 -14.96 -2.24 -16.97
CA SER A 356 -16.01 -2.37 -15.98
C SER A 356 -16.17 -1.09 -15.13
N PRO A 357 -17.30 -0.87 -14.45
CA PRO A 357 -17.46 0.21 -13.46
C PRO A 357 -16.69 -0.13 -12.16
N PHE A 358 -15.37 -0.27 -12.29
CA PHE A 358 -14.46 -0.77 -11.24
C PHE A 358 -14.58 0.01 -9.94
N GLU A 359 -14.50 1.34 -9.99
CA GLU A 359 -14.52 2.18 -8.78
C GLU A 359 -15.86 2.12 -8.05
N GLU A 360 -16.97 2.01 -8.78
CA GLU A 360 -18.30 1.91 -8.21
C GLU A 360 -18.48 0.56 -7.49
N ILE A 361 -18.16 -0.54 -8.14
CA ILE A 361 -18.31 -1.89 -7.55
C ILE A 361 -17.35 -2.03 -6.38
N GLN A 362 -16.08 -1.65 -6.55
CA GLN A 362 -15.08 -1.71 -5.49
C GLN A 362 -15.49 -0.84 -4.30
N GLY A 363 -15.87 0.41 -4.53
CA GLY A 363 -16.24 1.36 -3.46
C GLY A 363 -17.56 1.00 -2.76
N THR A 364 -18.51 0.37 -3.46
CA THR A 364 -19.80 -0.04 -2.91
C THR A 364 -19.70 -1.35 -2.14
N TYR A 365 -19.05 -2.36 -2.71
CA TYR A 365 -19.05 -3.71 -2.18
C TYR A 365 -17.81 -4.04 -1.35
N PHE A 366 -16.63 -3.63 -1.81
CA PHE A 366 -15.34 -4.00 -1.24
C PHE A 366 -14.46 -2.77 -0.94
N PRO A 367 -14.97 -1.79 -0.15
CA PRO A 367 -14.26 -0.52 0.07
C PRO A 367 -12.96 -0.67 0.84
N LYS A 368 -12.80 -1.78 1.56
CA LYS A 368 -11.63 -2.09 2.38
C LYS A 368 -10.96 -3.38 1.91
N GLU A 369 -10.34 -4.10 2.82
CA GLU A 369 -9.67 -5.38 2.55
C GLU A 369 -10.60 -6.59 2.65
N GLU A 370 -11.92 -6.36 2.73
CA GLU A 370 -12.88 -7.46 2.70
C GLU A 370 -12.83 -8.14 1.33
N ARG A 371 -12.85 -9.47 1.35
CA ARG A 371 -12.84 -10.28 0.13
C ARG A 371 -14.10 -11.12 -0.01
N PHE A 372 -14.85 -11.30 1.06
CA PHE A 372 -16.04 -12.13 1.11
C PHE A 372 -17.21 -11.35 1.68
N ILE A 373 -18.34 -11.44 1.00
CA ILE A 373 -19.61 -10.87 1.42
C ILE A 373 -20.63 -12.00 1.51
N PHE A 374 -21.24 -12.14 2.69
CA PHE A 374 -22.31 -13.09 2.94
C PHE A 374 -23.65 -12.43 2.69
N ILE A 375 -24.46 -13.04 1.85
CA ILE A 375 -25.76 -12.49 1.43
C ILE A 375 -26.85 -13.51 1.75
N SER A 376 -27.95 -13.04 2.37
CA SER A 376 -29.08 -13.86 2.75
C SER A 376 -29.93 -14.26 1.52
N PRO A 377 -30.85 -15.25 1.69
CA PRO A 377 -31.79 -15.64 0.64
C PRO A 377 -32.67 -14.50 0.14
N GLU A 378 -32.91 -13.46 0.93
CA GLU A 378 -33.68 -12.27 0.59
C GLU A 378 -32.82 -11.18 -0.10
N GLY A 379 -31.53 -11.41 -0.27
CA GLY A 379 -30.60 -10.46 -0.89
C GLY A 379 -30.06 -9.39 0.06
N LYS A 380 -30.07 -9.62 1.38
CA LYS A 380 -29.46 -8.70 2.36
C LYS A 380 -28.05 -9.12 2.69
N ILE A 381 -27.17 -8.14 2.83
CA ILE A 381 -25.80 -8.38 3.32
C ILE A 381 -25.85 -8.79 4.79
N LEU A 382 -25.30 -9.95 5.10
CA LEU A 382 -25.21 -10.48 6.46
C LEU A 382 -23.91 -10.04 7.13
N ALA A 383 -22.80 -10.17 6.41
CA ALA A 383 -21.46 -9.83 6.89
C ALA A 383 -20.49 -9.61 5.73
N LYS A 384 -19.32 -9.04 6.08
CA LYS A 384 -18.15 -8.95 5.21
C LYS A 384 -16.91 -9.37 5.99
N CYS A 385 -15.98 -10.09 5.37
CA CYS A 385 -14.74 -10.47 6.04
C CYS A 385 -13.56 -10.64 5.09
N GLY A 386 -12.36 -10.67 5.68
CA GLY A 386 -11.14 -11.09 4.99
C GLY A 386 -10.97 -12.62 4.99
N PRO A 387 -9.96 -13.14 4.26
CA PRO A 387 -9.72 -14.59 4.14
C PRO A 387 -9.43 -15.30 5.46
N ASP A 388 -8.84 -14.61 6.40
CA ASP A 388 -8.48 -15.14 7.73
C ASP A 388 -9.68 -15.46 8.63
N LYS A 389 -10.82 -14.84 8.37
CA LYS A 389 -12.08 -15.03 9.12
C LYS A 389 -13.13 -15.86 8.37
N LEU A 390 -12.87 -16.23 7.13
CA LEU A 390 -13.87 -16.89 6.28
C LEU A 390 -14.50 -18.11 6.95
N ASN A 391 -13.68 -19.02 7.51
CA ASN A 391 -14.16 -20.29 8.09
C ASN A 391 -15.04 -20.06 9.33
N GLU A 392 -14.76 -19.02 10.10
CA GLU A 392 -15.55 -18.64 11.27
C GLU A 392 -16.88 -18.01 10.83
N GLU A 393 -16.81 -17.02 9.94
CA GLU A 393 -17.97 -16.27 9.49
C GLU A 393 -18.93 -17.13 8.66
N ILE A 394 -18.42 -18.10 7.87
CA ILE A 394 -19.29 -18.98 7.08
C ILE A 394 -20.14 -19.87 7.98
N LYS A 395 -19.61 -20.40 9.07
CA LYS A 395 -20.36 -21.21 10.05
C LYS A 395 -21.39 -20.40 10.82
N LYS A 396 -21.10 -19.11 11.02
CA LYS A 396 -22.00 -18.21 11.73
C LYS A 396 -23.19 -17.78 10.89
N TYR A 397 -22.97 -17.47 9.63
CA TYR A 397 -23.98 -16.89 8.76
C TYR A 397 -24.67 -17.88 7.82
N PHE A 398 -24.06 -19.03 7.57
CA PHE A 398 -24.66 -20.10 6.80
C PHE A 398 -25.00 -21.26 7.75
N PRO A 399 -26.23 -21.29 8.27
CA PRO A 399 -26.60 -22.16 9.40
C PRO A 399 -26.62 -23.65 9.06
N PHE A 400 -26.38 -24.01 7.81
CA PHE A 400 -26.29 -25.38 7.31
C PHE A 400 -24.83 -25.88 7.19
N VAL A 401 -23.82 -25.01 7.42
CA VAL A 401 -22.40 -25.37 7.41
C VAL A 401 -21.96 -25.73 8.83
N GLU A 402 -21.57 -26.99 9.04
CA GLU A 402 -21.10 -27.54 10.31
C GLU A 402 -19.64 -27.20 10.64
#